data_d8c1573adc4d06e36f1f3dc4e6e0d153
#
_entry.id   d8c1573adc4d06e36f1f3dc4e6e0d153
#
_cell.length_a   1.000
_cell.length_b   1.000
_cell.length_c   1.000
_cell.angle_alpha   90.00
_cell.angle_beta   90.00
_cell.angle_gamma   90.00
#
_symmetry.space_group_name_H-M   'P 1'
#
loop_
_entity.id
_entity.type
_entity.pdbx_description
1 polymer ?
#
loop_
_entity_poly.entity_id
_entity_poly.type
_entity_poly.pdbx_seq_one_letter_code
_entity_poly.pdbx_strand_id
1 'polypeptide(L)'
;MKIPKRIQPLVDDGLVDEVIRRLKSGKEADVYVVRCGQDIRCAKVYKEAENRNFKQAVQYQEGRKVRNSRDARAMAKGSKFGRKQQEETWQTAEVDALYLLANAGVRVPQPYACLDGVLLMELVTDEDGLAAPRLSDVPFSKEQALIDHAAMIRYVVRMLCAGLVHGDLSEFNVLIDKDGPVITDLPQAVNAAANNHAKAMLERDVANMTHYYGQYAPELLGTKYAKEMWALYEDGKLHPETSLTGEFAESTQAADVEGVLEEIQAVIAEEQERLREAQDPY
;
A
#
# COMPACT_ATOMS: atom_id res chain seq x y z
N MET A 1 2.25 27.03 -19.56
CA MET A 1 2.53 27.39 -18.14
C MET A 1 4.04 27.44 -17.93
N LYS A 2 4.57 28.21 -16.93
CA LYS A 2 6.02 28.15 -16.64
C LYS A 2 6.35 26.74 -16.12
N ILE A 3 7.35 26.08 -16.74
CA ILE A 3 7.76 24.73 -16.37
C ILE A 3 8.31 24.73 -14.95
N PRO A 4 7.81 23.89 -14.04
CA PRO A 4 8.39 23.71 -12.70
C PRO A 4 9.84 23.22 -12.81
N LYS A 5 10.75 23.79 -12.01
CA LYS A 5 12.19 23.45 -12.07
C LYS A 5 12.48 21.95 -11.96
N ARG A 6 11.67 21.21 -11.21
CA ARG A 6 11.86 19.75 -11.03
C ARG A 6 11.35 18.91 -12.21
N ILE A 7 10.50 19.46 -13.08
CA ILE A 7 10.07 18.79 -14.32
C ILE A 7 11.06 19.07 -15.47
N GLN A 8 11.87 20.12 -15.34
CA GLN A 8 12.80 20.51 -16.40
C GLN A 8 13.71 19.38 -16.91
N PRO A 9 14.31 18.52 -16.05
CA PRO A 9 15.09 17.37 -16.53
C PRO A 9 14.31 16.43 -17.46
N LEU A 10 13.02 16.18 -17.19
CA LEU A 10 12.19 15.34 -18.06
C LEU A 10 11.92 15.99 -19.41
N VAL A 11 11.88 17.32 -19.45
CA VAL A 11 11.75 18.09 -20.71
C VAL A 11 13.06 18.05 -21.48
N ASP A 12 14.18 18.24 -20.80
CA ASP A 12 15.52 18.23 -21.43
C ASP A 12 15.85 16.83 -22.00
N ASP A 13 15.37 15.77 -21.35
CA ASP A 13 15.53 14.37 -21.81
C ASP A 13 14.46 13.95 -22.86
N GLY A 14 13.53 14.86 -23.22
CA GLY A 14 12.48 14.59 -24.21
C GLY A 14 11.38 13.62 -23.74
N LEU A 15 11.27 13.38 -22.44
CA LEU A 15 10.20 12.56 -21.85
C LEU A 15 8.89 13.34 -21.68
N VAL A 16 8.97 14.67 -21.58
CA VAL A 16 7.84 15.59 -21.45
C VAL A 16 8.03 16.73 -22.45
N ASP A 17 7.04 16.97 -23.30
CA ASP A 17 7.07 18.06 -24.28
C ASP A 17 6.52 19.37 -23.68
N GLU A 18 5.48 19.27 -22.85
CA GLU A 18 4.77 20.42 -22.31
C GLU A 18 4.14 20.13 -20.95
N VAL A 19 4.18 21.14 -20.06
CA VAL A 19 3.39 21.13 -18.81
C VAL A 19 2.09 21.90 -19.07
N ILE A 20 0.98 21.18 -19.15
CA ILE A 20 -0.32 21.75 -19.52
C ILE A 20 -0.90 22.54 -18.34
N ARG A 21 -1.06 21.88 -17.18
CA ARG A 21 -1.62 22.51 -15.97
C ARG A 21 -1.23 21.75 -14.70
N ARG A 22 -1.31 22.42 -13.58
CA ARG A 22 -1.27 21.75 -12.27
C ARG A 22 -2.66 21.15 -11.99
N LEU A 23 -2.68 19.86 -11.65
CA LEU A 23 -3.91 19.15 -11.31
C LEU A 23 -4.22 19.29 -9.82
N LYS A 24 -3.21 19.06 -8.95
CA LYS A 24 -3.38 19.06 -7.49
C LYS A 24 -2.09 19.53 -6.82
N SER A 25 -2.23 20.20 -5.67
CA SER A 25 -1.13 20.46 -4.74
C SER A 25 -1.45 19.81 -3.39
N GLY A 26 -0.69 18.80 -3.01
CA GLY A 26 -0.81 18.09 -1.73
C GLY A 26 0.32 18.44 -0.76
N LYS A 27 0.31 17.81 0.41
CA LYS A 27 1.37 17.97 1.41
C LYS A 27 2.68 17.30 0.95
N GLU A 28 2.58 16.18 0.24
CA GLU A 28 3.71 15.33 -0.14
C GLU A 28 4.19 15.55 -1.56
N ALA A 29 3.28 15.93 -2.47
CA ALA A 29 3.60 16.13 -3.87
C ALA A 29 2.68 17.17 -4.53
N ASP A 30 3.18 17.75 -5.62
CA ASP A 30 2.40 18.48 -6.61
C ASP A 30 2.21 17.59 -7.84
N VAL A 31 0.99 17.58 -8.38
CA VAL A 31 0.61 16.74 -9.52
C VAL A 31 0.30 17.64 -10.71
N TYR A 32 0.92 17.34 -11.86
CA TYR A 32 0.79 18.10 -13.09
C TYR A 32 0.28 17.22 -14.22
N VAL A 33 -0.56 17.79 -15.08
CA VAL A 33 -0.90 17.21 -16.39
C VAL A 33 0.16 17.65 -17.38
N VAL A 34 0.74 16.68 -18.08
CA VAL A 34 1.84 16.89 -19.02
C VAL A 34 1.54 16.21 -20.36
N ARG A 35 2.14 16.74 -21.44
CA ARG A 35 2.12 16.11 -22.76
C ARG A 35 3.41 15.33 -22.98
N CYS A 36 3.29 14.12 -23.51
CA CYS A 36 4.40 13.23 -23.84
C CYS A 36 4.10 12.63 -25.23
N GLY A 37 4.61 13.26 -26.28
CA GLY A 37 4.23 12.93 -27.65
C GLY A 37 2.75 13.18 -27.91
N GLN A 38 2.04 12.14 -28.27
CA GLN A 38 0.59 12.18 -28.49
C GLN A 38 -0.23 11.94 -27.21
N ASP A 39 0.44 11.48 -26.13
CA ASP A 39 -0.23 11.09 -24.90
C ASP A 39 -0.30 12.24 -23.90
N ILE A 40 -1.38 12.26 -23.14
CA ILE A 40 -1.51 13.10 -21.96
C ILE A 40 -1.25 12.24 -20.72
N ARG A 41 -0.31 12.66 -19.88
CA ARG A 41 0.17 11.92 -18.71
C ARG A 41 0.11 12.77 -17.45
N CYS A 42 0.45 12.15 -16.33
CA CYS A 42 0.54 12.77 -15.03
C CYS A 42 1.99 12.77 -14.55
N ALA A 43 2.48 13.93 -14.09
CA ALA A 43 3.78 14.07 -13.43
C ALA A 43 3.56 14.38 -11.94
N LYS A 44 3.87 13.43 -11.05
CA LYS A 44 3.84 13.59 -9.60
C LYS A 44 5.22 14.05 -9.13
N VAL A 45 5.31 15.30 -8.69
CA VAL A 45 6.54 15.95 -8.23
C VAL A 45 6.57 15.91 -6.71
N TYR A 46 7.44 15.10 -6.13
CA TYR A 46 7.55 14.96 -4.68
C TYR A 46 8.18 16.22 -4.06
N LYS A 47 7.64 16.65 -2.92
CA LYS A 47 8.17 17.79 -2.15
C LYS A 47 9.31 17.33 -1.25
N GLU A 48 10.26 18.23 -0.97
CA GLU A 48 11.38 17.95 -0.09
C GLU A 48 10.93 17.69 1.36
N ALA A 49 11.69 16.83 2.08
CA ALA A 49 11.37 16.34 3.42
C ALA A 49 11.15 17.44 4.49
N GLU A 50 11.68 18.65 4.28
CA GLU A 50 11.53 19.77 5.23
C GLU A 50 10.08 20.20 5.45
N ASN A 51 9.18 19.88 4.51
CA ASN A 51 7.76 20.26 4.52
C ASN A 51 6.80 19.13 4.92
N ARG A 52 7.30 18.00 5.40
CA ARG A 52 6.48 16.83 5.76
C ARG A 52 6.40 16.59 7.27
N ASN A 53 5.23 16.17 7.74
CA ASN A 53 4.98 15.87 9.16
C ASN A 53 5.02 14.33 9.38
N PHE A 54 6.17 13.82 9.87
CA PHE A 54 6.47 12.38 9.99
C PHE A 54 5.92 11.69 11.28
N LYS A 55 4.86 12.17 11.88
CA LYS A 55 4.39 11.66 13.18
C LYS A 55 3.89 10.20 13.18
N GLN A 56 3.59 9.59 12.02
CA GLN A 56 3.10 8.20 11.92
C GLN A 56 4.11 7.24 11.25
N ALA A 57 5.33 7.69 10.99
CA ALA A 57 6.30 6.98 10.16
C ALA A 57 6.76 5.61 10.70
N VAL A 58 6.70 5.36 12.02
CA VAL A 58 7.32 4.17 12.62
C VAL A 58 6.65 2.86 12.17
N GLN A 59 5.31 2.81 12.15
CA GLN A 59 4.56 1.60 11.77
C GLN A 59 4.71 1.23 10.29
N TYR A 60 4.87 2.24 9.41
CA TYR A 60 5.06 2.04 7.97
C TYR A 60 6.51 1.80 7.55
N GLN A 61 7.48 1.96 8.48
CA GLN A 61 8.90 1.72 8.21
C GLN A 61 9.32 0.28 8.52
N GLU A 62 8.56 -0.44 9.34
CA GLU A 62 8.85 -1.81 9.69
C GLU A 62 8.84 -2.72 8.44
N GLY A 63 9.89 -3.52 8.27
CA GLY A 63 10.05 -4.40 7.12
C GLY A 63 10.60 -3.75 5.84
N ARG A 64 10.82 -2.42 5.80
CA ARG A 64 11.48 -1.78 4.65
C ARG A 64 12.99 -2.03 4.66
N LYS A 65 13.52 -2.52 3.54
CA LYS A 65 14.96 -2.76 3.39
C LYS A 65 15.71 -1.43 3.29
N VAL A 66 16.63 -1.16 4.23
CA VAL A 66 17.59 -0.06 4.13
C VAL A 66 18.89 -0.62 3.55
N ARG A 67 19.46 0.06 2.53
CA ARG A 67 20.61 -0.45 1.76
C ARG A 67 21.86 -0.69 2.60
N ASN A 68 22.07 0.07 3.67
CA ASN A 68 23.20 -0.15 4.56
C ASN A 68 22.95 0.33 6.01
N SER A 69 23.77 -0.15 6.95
CA SER A 69 23.65 0.16 8.38
C SER A 69 23.97 1.62 8.74
N ARG A 70 24.69 2.35 7.86
CA ARG A 70 25.00 3.77 8.04
C ARG A 70 23.79 4.63 7.78
N ASP A 71 23.04 4.31 6.70
CA ASP A 71 21.80 5.03 6.33
C ASP A 71 20.72 4.77 7.38
N ALA A 72 20.56 3.52 7.86
CA ALA A 72 19.64 3.18 8.94
C ALA A 72 19.91 4.03 10.21
N ARG A 73 21.17 4.18 10.61
CA ARG A 73 21.56 5.01 11.78
C ARG A 73 21.32 6.51 11.54
N ALA A 74 21.56 7.00 10.32
CA ALA A 74 21.33 8.40 9.96
C ALA A 74 19.83 8.73 9.94
N MET A 75 18.99 7.81 9.44
CA MET A 75 17.54 7.92 9.46
C MET A 75 16.98 7.93 10.88
N ALA A 76 17.44 7.01 11.75
CA ALA A 76 17.04 6.94 13.15
C ALA A 76 17.40 8.21 13.96
N LYS A 77 18.52 8.89 13.62
CA LYS A 77 18.93 10.15 14.25
C LYS A 77 18.16 11.37 13.75
N GLY A 78 17.33 11.26 12.69
CA GLY A 78 16.59 12.38 12.12
C GLY A 78 17.47 13.52 11.55
N SER A 79 18.75 13.24 11.21
CA SER A 79 19.66 14.20 10.61
C SER A 79 19.15 14.68 9.24
N LYS A 80 19.64 15.82 8.72
CA LYS A 80 19.28 16.32 7.38
C LYS A 80 19.56 15.26 6.31
N PHE A 81 20.69 14.57 6.40
CA PHE A 81 21.04 13.45 5.53
C PHE A 81 20.09 12.24 5.74
N GLY A 82 19.79 11.88 6.99
CA GLY A 82 18.86 10.77 7.29
C GLY A 82 17.45 11.03 6.79
N ARG A 83 16.94 12.27 6.88
CA ARG A 83 15.64 12.66 6.32
C ARG A 83 15.61 12.56 4.80
N LYS A 84 16.68 12.98 4.12
CA LYS A 84 16.80 12.85 2.66
C LYS A 84 16.80 11.37 2.24
N GLN A 85 17.57 10.51 2.92
CA GLN A 85 17.59 9.06 2.65
C GLN A 85 16.22 8.41 2.91
N GLN A 86 15.52 8.82 3.94
CA GLN A 86 14.17 8.37 4.22
C GLN A 86 13.19 8.75 3.11
N GLU A 87 13.32 9.96 2.56
CA GLU A 87 12.50 10.43 1.44
C GLU A 87 12.76 9.65 0.16
N GLU A 88 14.03 9.44 -0.20
CA GLU A 88 14.42 8.63 -1.36
C GLU A 88 13.89 7.19 -1.24
N THR A 89 13.96 6.60 -0.04
CA THR A 89 13.40 5.27 0.23
C THR A 89 11.88 5.24 0.07
N TRP A 90 11.19 6.29 0.47
CA TRP A 90 9.73 6.41 0.33
C TRP A 90 9.29 6.54 -1.13
N GLN A 91 9.97 7.41 -1.89
CA GLN A 91 9.69 7.61 -3.31
C GLN A 91 9.94 6.31 -4.09
N THR A 92 11.05 5.65 -3.82
CA THR A 92 11.38 4.35 -4.44
C THR A 92 10.33 3.30 -4.08
N ALA A 93 9.89 3.23 -2.82
CA ALA A 93 8.89 2.25 -2.39
C ALA A 93 7.52 2.45 -3.07
N GLU A 94 7.07 3.70 -3.27
CA GLU A 94 5.83 3.97 -4.00
C GLU A 94 5.94 3.57 -5.47
N VAL A 95 7.07 3.90 -6.11
CA VAL A 95 7.31 3.55 -7.52
C VAL A 95 7.39 2.03 -7.69
N ASP A 96 8.14 1.34 -6.84
CA ASP A 96 8.26 -0.12 -6.86
C ASP A 96 6.89 -0.79 -6.63
N ALA A 97 6.08 -0.26 -5.69
CA ALA A 97 4.73 -0.74 -5.44
C ALA A 97 3.82 -0.58 -6.66
N LEU A 98 3.87 0.58 -7.35
CA LEU A 98 3.08 0.81 -8.56
C LEU A 98 3.41 -0.20 -9.66
N TYR A 99 4.71 -0.43 -9.94
CA TYR A 99 5.13 -1.42 -10.95
C TYR A 99 4.72 -2.83 -10.54
N LEU A 100 4.91 -3.19 -9.28
CA LEU A 100 4.56 -4.52 -8.76
C LEU A 100 3.05 -4.77 -8.89
N LEU A 101 2.23 -3.80 -8.49
CA LEU A 101 0.77 -3.95 -8.49
C LEU A 101 0.18 -3.91 -9.90
N ALA A 102 0.70 -3.06 -10.80
CA ALA A 102 0.32 -3.07 -12.20
C ALA A 102 0.58 -4.45 -12.84
N ASN A 103 1.75 -5.04 -12.57
CA ASN A 103 2.11 -6.38 -13.05
C ASN A 103 1.26 -7.49 -12.39
N ALA A 104 0.78 -7.29 -11.17
CA ALA A 104 -0.13 -8.21 -10.49
C ALA A 104 -1.59 -8.10 -10.93
N GLY A 105 -1.89 -7.23 -11.89
CA GLY A 105 -3.24 -7.01 -12.39
C GLY A 105 -4.15 -6.23 -11.44
N VAL A 106 -3.56 -5.44 -10.56
CA VAL A 106 -4.28 -4.44 -9.76
C VAL A 106 -4.41 -3.17 -10.58
N ARG A 107 -5.61 -2.59 -10.66
CA ARG A 107 -5.81 -1.32 -11.37
C ARG A 107 -5.22 -0.18 -10.54
N VAL A 108 -4.04 0.24 -10.92
CA VAL A 108 -3.31 1.41 -10.41
C VAL A 108 -2.90 2.28 -11.60
N PRO A 109 -2.59 3.57 -11.43
CA PRO A 109 -2.03 4.38 -12.52
C PRO A 109 -0.76 3.72 -13.07
N GLN A 110 -0.70 3.47 -14.39
CA GLN A 110 0.47 2.86 -15.02
C GLN A 110 1.69 3.75 -14.86
N PRO A 111 2.77 3.31 -14.19
CA PRO A 111 4.01 4.06 -14.09
C PRO A 111 4.81 3.93 -15.40
N TYR A 112 5.44 5.04 -15.84
CA TYR A 112 6.25 5.08 -17.06
C TYR A 112 7.73 5.35 -16.77
N ALA A 113 8.02 6.35 -15.92
CA ALA A 113 9.38 6.71 -15.56
C ALA A 113 9.42 7.40 -14.18
N CYS A 114 10.54 7.27 -13.49
CA CYS A 114 10.82 8.07 -12.29
C CYS A 114 12.22 8.65 -12.39
N LEU A 115 12.33 9.98 -12.40
CA LEU A 115 13.59 10.71 -12.55
C LEU A 115 13.60 11.91 -11.60
N ASP A 116 14.67 12.06 -10.80
CA ASP A 116 14.93 13.21 -9.92
C ASP A 116 13.75 13.58 -8.99
N GLY A 117 13.03 12.56 -8.48
CA GLY A 117 11.87 12.77 -7.61
C GLY A 117 10.63 13.26 -8.36
N VAL A 118 10.54 12.94 -9.66
CA VAL A 118 9.34 13.12 -10.47
C VAL A 118 8.91 11.75 -11.02
N LEU A 119 7.74 11.30 -10.64
CA LEU A 119 7.12 10.10 -11.19
C LEU A 119 6.20 10.48 -12.36
N LEU A 120 6.54 9.99 -13.56
CA LEU A 120 5.69 10.07 -14.74
C LEU A 120 4.80 8.83 -14.80
N MET A 121 3.50 9.01 -14.80
CA MET A 121 2.50 7.94 -14.77
C MET A 121 1.26 8.29 -15.61
N GLU A 122 0.36 7.34 -15.75
CA GLU A 122 -0.93 7.52 -16.39
C GLU A 122 -1.71 8.68 -15.75
N LEU A 123 -2.32 9.52 -16.59
CA LEU A 123 -3.42 10.37 -16.18
C LEU A 123 -4.69 9.52 -16.24
N VAL A 124 -5.17 9.05 -15.10
CA VAL A 124 -6.46 8.36 -15.01
C VAL A 124 -7.55 9.35 -15.40
N THR A 125 -8.40 8.96 -16.37
CA THR A 125 -9.44 9.82 -16.92
C THR A 125 -10.81 9.16 -16.81
N ASP A 126 -11.85 9.99 -16.73
CA ASP A 126 -13.22 9.60 -16.89
C ASP A 126 -13.59 9.33 -18.39
N GLU A 127 -14.86 9.07 -18.66
CA GLU A 127 -15.37 8.81 -20.00
C GLU A 127 -15.20 10.01 -20.97
N ASP A 128 -15.16 11.23 -20.43
CA ASP A 128 -14.99 12.47 -21.20
C ASP A 128 -13.51 12.82 -21.43
N GLY A 129 -12.58 11.99 -20.94
CA GLY A 129 -11.13 12.24 -21.01
C GLY A 129 -10.64 13.31 -20.03
N LEU A 130 -11.46 13.70 -19.07
CA LEU A 130 -11.06 14.57 -17.97
C LEU A 130 -10.41 13.74 -16.86
N ALA A 131 -9.65 14.40 -15.97
CA ALA A 131 -9.07 13.72 -14.82
C ALA A 131 -10.17 13.05 -13.99
N ALA A 132 -10.06 11.74 -13.79
CA ALA A 132 -11.03 10.93 -13.09
C ALA A 132 -11.32 11.48 -11.68
N PRO A 133 -12.60 11.51 -11.26
CA PRO A 133 -12.99 11.92 -9.92
C PRO A 133 -12.51 10.91 -8.87
N ARG A 134 -12.46 11.33 -7.63
CA ARG A 134 -12.28 10.40 -6.51
C ARG A 134 -13.54 9.62 -6.23
N LEU A 135 -13.37 8.46 -5.64
CA LEU A 135 -14.47 7.65 -5.16
C LEU A 135 -15.41 8.46 -4.24
N SER A 136 -14.85 9.32 -3.36
CA SER A 136 -15.61 10.22 -2.48
C SER A 136 -16.50 11.23 -3.20
N ASP A 137 -16.22 11.52 -4.45
CA ASP A 137 -16.87 12.61 -5.21
C ASP A 137 -17.94 12.08 -6.19
N VAL A 138 -18.13 10.73 -6.24
CA VAL A 138 -19.05 10.06 -7.15
C VAL A 138 -20.24 9.45 -6.38
N PRO A 139 -21.49 9.73 -6.76
CA PRO A 139 -22.64 9.01 -6.24
C PRO A 139 -22.79 7.65 -6.93
N PHE A 140 -23.25 6.63 -6.22
CA PHE A 140 -23.44 5.28 -6.73
C PHE A 140 -24.91 4.82 -6.67
N SER A 141 -25.33 4.01 -7.63
CA SER A 141 -26.45 3.11 -7.43
C SER A 141 -26.01 1.94 -6.55
N LYS A 142 -26.98 1.23 -5.97
CA LYS A 142 -26.69 0.01 -5.20
C LYS A 142 -25.93 -1.02 -6.03
N GLU A 143 -26.38 -1.24 -7.27
CA GLU A 143 -25.81 -2.20 -8.20
C GLU A 143 -24.36 -1.88 -8.52
N GLN A 144 -24.07 -0.60 -8.82
CA GLN A 144 -22.71 -0.16 -9.11
C GLN A 144 -21.81 -0.27 -7.86
N ALA A 145 -22.31 0.07 -6.69
CA ALA A 145 -21.57 -0.07 -5.44
C ALA A 145 -21.16 -1.54 -5.16
N LEU A 146 -22.04 -2.49 -5.45
CA LEU A 146 -21.73 -3.92 -5.34
C LEU A 146 -20.66 -4.37 -6.33
N ILE A 147 -20.73 -3.90 -7.58
CA ILE A 147 -19.76 -4.22 -8.64
C ILE A 147 -18.37 -3.66 -8.27
N ASP A 148 -18.31 -2.39 -7.89
CA ASP A 148 -17.06 -1.70 -7.59
C ASP A 148 -16.42 -2.25 -6.29
N HIS A 149 -17.24 -2.52 -5.26
CA HIS A 149 -16.75 -3.17 -4.04
C HIS A 149 -16.14 -4.55 -4.36
N ALA A 150 -16.82 -5.37 -5.18
CA ALA A 150 -16.29 -6.67 -5.58
C ALA A 150 -14.97 -6.54 -6.37
N ALA A 151 -14.84 -5.49 -7.21
CA ALA A 151 -13.59 -5.18 -7.90
C ALA A 151 -12.48 -4.78 -6.89
N MET A 152 -12.79 -3.93 -5.92
CA MET A 152 -11.86 -3.53 -4.86
C MET A 152 -11.38 -4.72 -4.04
N ILE A 153 -12.27 -5.64 -3.64
CA ILE A 153 -11.88 -6.86 -2.91
C ILE A 153 -10.93 -7.72 -3.74
N ARG A 154 -11.18 -7.91 -5.04
CA ARG A 154 -10.25 -8.61 -5.94
C ARG A 154 -8.89 -7.93 -6.04
N TYR A 155 -8.84 -6.60 -6.10
CA TYR A 155 -7.57 -5.87 -6.09
C TYR A 155 -6.81 -6.03 -4.79
N VAL A 156 -7.49 -5.98 -3.64
CA VAL A 156 -6.86 -6.22 -2.33
C VAL A 156 -6.31 -7.65 -2.22
N VAL A 157 -7.03 -8.67 -2.72
CA VAL A 157 -6.53 -10.06 -2.81
C VAL A 157 -5.24 -10.12 -3.63
N ARG A 158 -5.23 -9.51 -4.83
CA ARG A 158 -4.04 -9.47 -5.70
C ARG A 158 -2.87 -8.72 -5.07
N MET A 159 -3.14 -7.60 -4.36
CA MET A 159 -2.13 -6.86 -3.60
C MET A 159 -1.50 -7.74 -2.53
N LEU A 160 -2.32 -8.45 -1.74
CA LEU A 160 -1.85 -9.34 -0.69
C LEU A 160 -1.05 -10.53 -1.27
N CYS A 161 -1.48 -11.12 -2.38
CA CYS A 161 -0.72 -12.13 -3.13
C CYS A 161 0.62 -11.61 -3.67
N ALA A 162 0.68 -10.32 -4.04
CA ALA A 162 1.93 -9.65 -4.42
C ALA A 162 2.82 -9.29 -3.21
N GLY A 163 2.39 -9.62 -1.98
CA GLY A 163 3.12 -9.36 -0.74
C GLY A 163 2.97 -7.94 -0.21
N LEU A 164 1.96 -7.19 -0.65
CA LEU A 164 1.73 -5.81 -0.22
C LEU A 164 0.36 -5.61 0.46
N VAL A 165 0.34 -4.70 1.43
CA VAL A 165 -0.86 -4.09 2.00
C VAL A 165 -0.78 -2.58 1.77
N HIS A 166 -1.88 -1.93 1.38
CA HIS A 166 -1.90 -0.50 1.07
C HIS A 166 -1.56 0.36 2.28
N GLY A 167 -2.16 0.05 3.42
CA GLY A 167 -1.91 0.70 4.70
C GLY A 167 -2.64 2.03 4.91
N ASP A 168 -3.32 2.56 3.89
CA ASP A 168 -4.13 3.80 3.98
C ASP A 168 -5.22 3.84 2.90
N LEU A 169 -5.81 2.68 2.58
CA LEU A 169 -6.86 2.60 1.57
C LEU A 169 -8.14 3.25 2.10
N SER A 170 -8.65 4.22 1.34
CA SER A 170 -9.87 4.96 1.67
C SER A 170 -10.50 5.54 0.39
N GLU A 171 -11.72 6.05 0.49
CA GLU A 171 -12.44 6.72 -0.60
C GLU A 171 -11.68 7.92 -1.21
N PHE A 172 -10.68 8.45 -0.49
CA PHE A 172 -9.86 9.58 -0.97
C PHE A 172 -8.66 9.13 -1.81
N ASN A 173 -8.28 7.84 -1.71
CA ASN A 173 -7.14 7.23 -2.39
C ASN A 173 -7.56 6.27 -3.51
N VAL A 174 -8.82 6.35 -3.95
CA VAL A 174 -9.38 5.64 -5.09
C VAL A 174 -9.96 6.65 -6.07
N LEU A 175 -9.65 6.49 -7.35
CA LEU A 175 -10.28 7.21 -8.46
C LEU A 175 -11.29 6.29 -9.14
N ILE A 176 -12.25 6.88 -9.83
CA ILE A 176 -13.23 6.14 -10.65
C ILE A 176 -13.01 6.50 -12.12
N ASP A 177 -12.53 5.54 -12.91
CA ASP A 177 -12.49 5.67 -14.36
C ASP A 177 -13.71 4.99 -15.00
N LYS A 178 -13.74 4.93 -16.34
CA LYS A 178 -14.83 4.29 -17.08
C LYS A 178 -14.97 2.78 -16.82
N ASP A 179 -13.92 2.13 -16.32
CA ASP A 179 -13.87 0.69 -16.10
C ASP A 179 -14.03 0.33 -14.61
N GLY A 180 -14.08 1.33 -13.71
CA GLY A 180 -14.30 1.17 -12.27
C GLY A 180 -13.22 1.79 -11.39
N PRO A 181 -12.96 1.22 -10.19
CA PRO A 181 -12.05 1.81 -9.22
C PRO A 181 -10.57 1.63 -9.59
N VAL A 182 -9.79 2.69 -9.37
CA VAL A 182 -8.33 2.75 -9.59
C VAL A 182 -7.66 3.14 -8.28
N ILE A 183 -6.84 2.27 -7.72
CA ILE A 183 -6.14 2.51 -6.45
C ILE A 183 -4.96 3.45 -6.68
N THR A 184 -4.82 4.47 -5.83
CA THR A 184 -3.75 5.47 -5.91
C THR A 184 -3.13 5.70 -4.54
N ASP A 185 -2.01 6.45 -4.51
CA ASP A 185 -1.36 6.95 -3.28
C ASP A 185 -0.78 5.83 -2.39
N LEU A 186 0.23 5.14 -2.90
CA LEU A 186 0.89 3.96 -2.33
C LEU A 186 2.11 4.23 -1.41
N PRO A 187 2.47 5.47 -0.99
CA PRO A 187 3.69 5.68 -0.21
C PRO A 187 3.65 5.00 1.17
N GLN A 188 2.47 4.64 1.65
CA GLN A 188 2.26 3.94 2.92
C GLN A 188 2.19 2.41 2.77
N ALA A 189 2.28 1.89 1.55
CA ALA A 189 2.25 0.45 1.31
C ALA A 189 3.37 -0.28 2.06
N VAL A 190 3.02 -1.39 2.70
CA VAL A 190 3.92 -2.20 3.52
C VAL A 190 4.02 -3.63 3.00
N ASN A 191 5.15 -4.29 3.28
CA ASN A 191 5.30 -5.71 2.99
C ASN A 191 4.45 -6.54 3.98
N ALA A 192 3.57 -7.39 3.45
CA ALA A 192 2.63 -8.17 4.24
C ALA A 192 3.32 -9.17 5.20
N ALA A 193 4.44 -9.76 4.79
CA ALA A 193 5.16 -10.75 5.58
C ALA A 193 6.18 -10.15 6.55
N ALA A 194 6.68 -8.92 6.27
CA ALA A 194 7.76 -8.31 7.03
C ALA A 194 7.30 -7.21 8.00
N ASN A 195 6.00 -6.89 8.03
CA ASN A 195 5.44 -5.89 8.91
C ASN A 195 4.43 -6.51 9.87
N ASN A 196 4.70 -6.44 11.17
CA ASN A 196 3.85 -7.02 12.21
C ASN A 196 2.45 -6.38 12.31
N HIS A 197 2.26 -5.20 11.73
CA HIS A 197 0.98 -4.48 11.70
C HIS A 197 0.19 -4.71 10.40
N ALA A 198 0.74 -5.48 9.44
CA ALA A 198 0.13 -5.66 8.12
C ALA A 198 -1.30 -6.20 8.18
N LYS A 199 -1.57 -7.18 9.07
CA LYS A 199 -2.93 -7.72 9.30
C LYS A 199 -3.91 -6.63 9.71
N ALA A 200 -3.58 -5.85 10.72
CA ALA A 200 -4.45 -4.78 11.22
C ALA A 200 -4.64 -3.66 10.18
N MET A 201 -3.61 -3.38 9.37
CA MET A 201 -3.70 -2.42 8.26
C MET A 201 -4.64 -2.94 7.17
N LEU A 202 -4.52 -4.22 6.77
CA LEU A 202 -5.43 -4.85 5.81
C LEU A 202 -6.88 -4.83 6.30
N GLU A 203 -7.11 -5.20 7.55
CA GLU A 203 -8.46 -5.19 8.16
C GLU A 203 -9.07 -3.79 8.11
N ARG A 204 -8.29 -2.75 8.43
CA ARG A 204 -8.73 -1.36 8.35
C ARG A 204 -9.00 -0.92 6.90
N ASP A 205 -8.11 -1.24 5.97
CA ASP A 205 -8.22 -0.89 4.56
C ASP A 205 -9.50 -1.49 3.95
N VAL A 206 -9.77 -2.78 4.19
CA VAL A 206 -11.00 -3.46 3.74
C VAL A 206 -12.22 -2.90 4.43
N ALA A 207 -12.15 -2.63 5.75
CA ALA A 207 -13.27 -2.06 6.49
C ALA A 207 -13.65 -0.67 5.98
N ASN A 208 -12.68 0.18 5.62
CA ASN A 208 -12.93 1.49 5.03
C ASN A 208 -13.72 1.37 3.72
N MET A 209 -13.31 0.47 2.82
CA MET A 209 -13.99 0.24 1.55
C MET A 209 -15.39 -0.34 1.75
N THR A 210 -15.51 -1.34 2.62
CA THR A 210 -16.80 -1.96 2.95
C THR A 210 -17.76 -0.95 3.58
N HIS A 211 -17.26 -0.09 4.47
CA HIS A 211 -18.07 0.98 5.09
C HIS A 211 -18.52 2.02 4.06
N TYR A 212 -17.62 2.46 3.18
CA TYR A 212 -17.96 3.44 2.15
C TYR A 212 -19.04 2.92 1.21
N TYR A 213 -18.82 1.77 0.58
CA TYR A 213 -19.79 1.17 -0.34
C TYR A 213 -21.06 0.68 0.38
N GLY A 214 -20.96 0.32 1.66
CA GLY A 214 -22.07 -0.08 2.51
C GLY A 214 -23.12 1.03 2.75
N GLN A 215 -22.78 2.30 2.50
CA GLN A 215 -23.74 3.40 2.50
C GLN A 215 -24.76 3.27 1.36
N TYR A 216 -24.38 2.66 0.26
CA TYR A 216 -25.22 2.40 -0.93
C TYR A 216 -25.78 0.97 -0.96
N ALA A 217 -25.03 0.00 -0.41
CA ALA A 217 -25.36 -1.42 -0.37
C ALA A 217 -25.17 -1.97 1.06
N PRO A 218 -26.13 -1.80 1.97
CA PRO A 218 -25.98 -2.14 3.40
C PRO A 218 -25.65 -3.61 3.67
N GLU A 219 -25.95 -4.52 2.77
CA GLU A 219 -25.61 -5.95 2.88
C GLU A 219 -24.08 -6.18 2.95
N LEU A 220 -23.27 -5.25 2.45
CA LEU A 220 -21.81 -5.36 2.52
C LEU A 220 -21.28 -5.25 3.94
N LEU A 221 -21.97 -4.49 4.82
CA LEU A 221 -21.51 -4.23 6.18
C LEU A 221 -21.38 -5.49 7.06
N GLY A 222 -22.05 -6.59 6.70
CA GLY A 222 -21.96 -7.86 7.38
C GLY A 222 -20.80 -8.76 6.94
N THR A 223 -20.09 -8.37 5.88
CA THR A 223 -19.03 -9.21 5.29
C THR A 223 -17.72 -9.17 6.08
N LYS A 224 -16.97 -10.28 6.03
CA LYS A 224 -15.72 -10.48 6.76
C LYS A 224 -14.54 -10.77 5.82
N TYR A 225 -14.52 -10.14 4.66
CA TYR A 225 -13.51 -10.37 3.60
C TYR A 225 -12.07 -10.28 4.11
N ALA A 226 -11.76 -9.30 4.97
CA ALA A 226 -10.41 -9.13 5.48
C ALA A 226 -9.93 -10.34 6.29
N LYS A 227 -10.77 -10.86 7.16
CA LYS A 227 -10.46 -12.05 7.99
C LYS A 227 -10.32 -13.30 7.13
N GLU A 228 -11.23 -13.49 6.17
CA GLU A 228 -11.21 -14.63 5.25
C GLU A 228 -9.92 -14.62 4.41
N MET A 229 -9.58 -13.49 3.76
CA MET A 229 -8.39 -13.41 2.92
C MET A 229 -7.09 -13.52 3.71
N TRP A 230 -7.03 -12.97 4.94
CA TRP A 230 -5.83 -13.07 5.77
C TRP A 230 -5.60 -14.51 6.24
N ALA A 231 -6.63 -15.22 6.65
CA ALA A 231 -6.52 -16.63 7.02
C ALA A 231 -6.04 -17.49 5.85
N LEU A 232 -6.57 -17.27 4.65
CA LEU A 232 -6.10 -17.96 3.44
C LEU A 232 -4.64 -17.60 3.09
N TYR A 233 -4.23 -16.36 3.36
CA TYR A 233 -2.84 -15.92 3.16
C TYR A 233 -1.88 -16.60 4.15
N GLU A 234 -2.22 -16.64 5.44
CA GLU A 234 -1.44 -17.33 6.48
C GLU A 234 -1.31 -18.84 6.19
N ASP A 235 -2.36 -19.46 5.67
CA ASP A 235 -2.37 -20.88 5.25
C ASP A 235 -1.64 -21.13 3.92
N GLY A 236 -1.17 -20.11 3.20
CA GLY A 236 -0.58 -20.24 1.87
C GLY A 236 -1.56 -20.67 0.78
N LYS A 237 -2.86 -20.48 1.00
CA LYS A 237 -3.97 -20.88 0.10
C LYS A 237 -4.55 -19.71 -0.71
N LEU A 238 -4.15 -18.48 -0.43
CA LEU A 238 -4.63 -17.31 -1.15
C LEU A 238 -3.97 -17.22 -2.53
N HIS A 239 -4.78 -17.10 -3.58
CA HIS A 239 -4.33 -16.92 -4.95
C HIS A 239 -4.97 -15.67 -5.58
N PRO A 240 -4.36 -15.05 -6.63
CA PRO A 240 -4.89 -13.83 -7.24
C PRO A 240 -6.34 -13.91 -7.74
N GLU A 241 -6.79 -15.12 -8.08
CA GLU A 241 -8.16 -15.39 -8.57
C GLU A 241 -9.05 -16.04 -7.50
N THR A 242 -8.64 -16.04 -6.23
CA THR A 242 -9.45 -16.56 -5.13
C THR A 242 -10.76 -15.77 -5.02
N SER A 243 -11.89 -16.47 -5.13
CA SER A 243 -13.21 -15.90 -4.86
C SER A 243 -13.50 -16.02 -3.38
N LEU A 244 -13.64 -14.89 -2.71
CA LEU A 244 -13.99 -14.83 -1.30
C LEU A 244 -15.52 -14.86 -1.14
N THR A 245 -15.97 -15.45 -0.03
CA THR A 245 -17.39 -15.55 0.30
C THR A 245 -17.91 -14.36 1.11
N GLY A 246 -17.01 -13.65 1.78
CA GLY A 246 -17.33 -12.64 2.77
C GLY A 246 -17.79 -13.23 4.11
N GLU A 247 -17.77 -14.56 4.25
CA GLU A 247 -18.09 -15.27 5.48
C GLU A 247 -16.79 -15.76 6.14
N PHE A 248 -16.69 -15.62 7.43
CA PHE A 248 -15.56 -16.13 8.22
C PHE A 248 -16.06 -16.61 9.58
N ALA A 249 -15.94 -17.89 9.82
CA ALA A 249 -16.16 -18.47 11.15
C ALA A 249 -14.83 -18.39 11.92
N GLU A 250 -14.81 -17.66 13.01
CA GLU A 250 -13.66 -17.71 13.92
C GLU A 250 -13.57 -19.15 14.46
N SER A 251 -12.43 -19.80 14.19
CA SER A 251 -12.13 -21.08 14.83
C SER A 251 -12.10 -20.85 16.34
N THR A 252 -13.10 -21.35 17.04
CA THR A 252 -13.17 -21.42 18.51
C THR A 252 -12.28 -22.54 19.07
N GLN A 253 -11.32 -23.04 18.30
CA GLN A 253 -10.23 -23.79 18.90
C GLN A 253 -9.48 -22.84 19.80
N ALA A 254 -9.78 -22.84 21.07
CA ALA A 254 -8.91 -22.31 22.11
C ALA A 254 -7.52 -22.86 21.79
N ALA A 255 -6.55 -21.93 21.59
CA ALA A 255 -5.16 -22.36 21.46
C ALA A 255 -4.93 -23.36 22.60
N ASP A 256 -4.37 -24.51 22.26
CA ASP A 256 -3.99 -25.51 23.28
C ASP A 256 -2.81 -24.92 24.09
N VAL A 257 -3.21 -23.99 24.97
CA VAL A 257 -2.29 -23.29 25.86
C VAL A 257 -1.69 -24.27 26.86
N GLU A 258 -2.45 -25.31 27.19
CA GLU A 258 -2.01 -26.37 28.10
C GLU A 258 -0.93 -27.23 27.44
N GLY A 259 -1.08 -27.67 26.20
CA GLY A 259 -0.06 -28.42 25.46
C GLY A 259 1.22 -27.62 25.22
N VAL A 260 1.10 -26.33 24.86
CA VAL A 260 2.26 -25.45 24.70
C VAL A 260 2.97 -25.18 26.03
N LEU A 261 2.25 -25.03 27.12
CA LEU A 261 2.84 -24.89 28.46
C LEU A 261 3.56 -26.17 28.92
N GLU A 262 3.03 -27.34 28.61
CA GLU A 262 3.68 -28.62 28.88
C GLU A 262 4.96 -28.79 28.08
N GLU A 263 4.98 -28.44 26.78
CA GLU A 263 6.19 -28.46 25.97
C GLU A 263 7.25 -27.49 26.49
N ILE A 264 6.89 -26.25 26.88
CA ILE A 264 7.81 -25.27 27.47
C ILE A 264 8.36 -25.78 28.80
N GLN A 265 7.54 -26.39 29.65
CA GLN A 265 8.01 -26.94 30.93
C GLN A 265 8.94 -28.13 30.72
N ALA A 266 8.68 -29.00 29.74
CA ALA A 266 9.56 -30.12 29.41
C ALA A 266 10.94 -29.63 28.95
N VAL A 267 11.00 -28.61 28.07
CA VAL A 267 12.28 -28.02 27.60
C VAL A 267 13.04 -27.36 28.75
N ILE A 268 12.36 -26.65 29.65
CA ILE A 268 12.98 -26.03 30.83
C ILE A 268 13.55 -27.10 31.79
N ALA A 269 12.82 -28.22 32.01
CA ALA A 269 13.27 -29.29 32.84
C ALA A 269 14.52 -29.99 32.27
N GLU A 270 14.54 -30.25 30.96
CA GLU A 270 15.67 -30.84 30.25
C GLU A 270 16.93 -29.96 30.33
N GLU A 271 16.77 -28.63 30.16
CA GLU A 271 17.87 -27.69 30.27
C GLU A 271 18.41 -27.57 31.72
N GLN A 272 17.51 -27.66 32.72
CA GLN A 272 17.92 -27.66 34.14
C GLN A 272 18.68 -28.93 34.53
N GLU A 273 18.28 -30.07 33.99
CA GLU A 273 18.97 -31.35 34.22
C GLU A 273 20.36 -31.36 33.59
N ARG A 274 20.48 -30.86 32.38
CA ARG A 274 21.75 -30.65 31.65
C ARG A 274 22.71 -29.71 32.38
N LEU A 275 22.18 -28.63 32.99
CA LEU A 275 22.95 -27.70 33.81
C LEU A 275 23.41 -28.33 35.14
N ARG A 276 22.61 -29.22 35.76
CA ARG A 276 23.00 -29.98 36.97
C ARG A 276 24.07 -30.99 36.66
N GLU A 277 23.98 -31.73 35.57
CA GLU A 277 25.00 -32.68 35.13
C GLU A 277 26.34 -31.97 34.80
N ALA A 278 26.27 -30.75 34.27
CA ALA A 278 27.44 -29.94 33.94
C ALA A 278 28.14 -29.32 35.23
N GLN A 279 27.44 -29.27 36.35
CA GLN A 279 27.93 -28.70 37.62
C GLN A 279 28.44 -29.78 38.62
N ASP A 280 28.25 -31.06 38.33
CA ASP A 280 28.70 -32.17 39.16
C ASP A 280 29.80 -32.98 38.45
N PRO A 281 31.07 -32.49 38.40
CA PRO A 281 32.18 -33.27 37.89
C PRO A 281 32.83 -34.01 39.05
N TYR A 282 32.45 -35.26 39.36
CA TYR A 282 33.05 -36.22 40.26
C TYR A 282 33.00 -35.89 41.73
#